data_1e971c2a0336c011ce47b45ca5feb666
#
_entry.id   1e971c2a0336c011ce47b45ca5feb666
#
_cell.length_a   1.000
_cell.length_b   1.000
_cell.length_c   1.000
_cell.angle_alpha   90.00
_cell.angle_beta   90.00
_cell.angle_gamma   90.00
#
_symmetry.space_group_name_H-M   'P 1'
#
loop_
_entity.id
_entity.type
_entity.pdbx_description
1 polymer ?
#
loop_
_entity_poly.entity_id
_entity_poly.type
_entity_poly.pdbx_seq_one_letter_code
_entity_poly.pdbx_strand_id
1 'polypeptide(L)'
;LKTIIEDLNYKKILIEDEGAKCVFLDGMTNKEGNPLPLIVQKKDGGFNYATTDLAAIRYRFNKEPNGDNATRIIYVTDHGQANHFTGVFQVAKRANWIPEDCEVNHVPFGLVQGIDGKKLKTREGETIRLKDLLSEAVKRAKEDLLKRLEHESRFETDEFILNTSRV
;
A
#
# COMPACT_ATOMS: atom_id res chain seq x y z
N LEU A 1 -6.88 -5.80 -18.58
CA LEU A 1 -6.25 -4.47 -18.46
C LEU A 1 -6.66 -3.54 -19.62
N LYS A 2 -6.83 -4.06 -20.86
CA LYS A 2 -7.31 -3.24 -21.99
C LYS A 2 -8.63 -2.54 -21.66
N THR A 3 -9.55 -3.23 -21.03
CA THR A 3 -10.86 -2.70 -20.62
C THR A 3 -10.78 -1.55 -19.63
N ILE A 4 -9.68 -1.42 -18.88
CA ILE A 4 -9.44 -0.26 -18.01
C ILE A 4 -9.17 0.99 -18.86
N ILE A 5 -8.30 0.84 -19.88
CA ILE A 5 -7.97 1.94 -20.79
C ILE A 5 -9.20 2.39 -21.58
N GLU A 6 -9.99 1.44 -22.09
CA GLU A 6 -11.21 1.72 -22.83
C GLU A 6 -12.23 2.50 -21.97
N ASP A 7 -12.42 2.09 -20.71
CA ASP A 7 -13.33 2.75 -19.78
C ASP A 7 -12.85 4.16 -19.38
N LEU A 8 -11.55 4.32 -19.08
CA LEU A 8 -10.98 5.63 -18.79
C LEU A 8 -11.10 6.59 -19.99
N ASN A 9 -10.92 6.06 -21.21
CA ASN A 9 -11.08 6.83 -22.44
C ASN A 9 -12.55 7.21 -22.66
N TYR A 10 -13.48 6.28 -22.49
CA TYR A 10 -14.92 6.53 -22.60
C TYR A 10 -15.37 7.63 -21.62
N LYS A 11 -14.83 7.62 -20.41
CA LYS A 11 -15.08 8.63 -19.36
C LYS A 11 -14.35 9.97 -19.60
N LYS A 12 -13.57 10.07 -20.68
CA LYS A 12 -12.83 11.28 -21.08
C LYS A 12 -11.87 11.81 -20.02
N ILE A 13 -11.30 10.93 -19.20
CA ILE A 13 -10.29 11.28 -18.19
C ILE A 13 -8.89 10.84 -18.61
N LEU A 14 -8.76 10.12 -19.72
CA LEU A 14 -7.51 9.67 -20.30
C LEU A 14 -6.96 10.74 -21.25
N ILE A 15 -5.67 10.99 -21.16
CA ILE A 15 -4.92 11.92 -22.02
C ILE A 15 -3.72 11.16 -22.59
N GLU A 16 -3.39 11.38 -23.84
CA GLU A 16 -2.15 10.91 -24.45
C GLU A 16 -1.09 11.98 -24.29
N ASP A 17 0.03 11.61 -23.65
CA ASP A 17 1.16 12.48 -23.38
C ASP A 17 2.45 11.75 -23.70
N GLU A 18 3.28 12.32 -24.57
CA GLU A 18 4.53 11.73 -25.07
C GLU A 18 4.40 10.28 -25.58
N GLY A 19 3.22 9.92 -26.09
CA GLY A 19 2.88 8.57 -26.58
C GLY A 19 2.47 7.58 -25.49
N ALA A 20 2.43 7.98 -24.22
CA ALA A 20 1.86 7.21 -23.13
C ALA A 20 0.41 7.66 -22.86
N LYS A 21 -0.41 6.77 -22.32
CA LYS A 21 -1.76 7.11 -21.86
C LYS A 21 -1.75 7.37 -20.37
N CYS A 22 -2.20 8.56 -19.99
CA CYS A 22 -2.06 9.11 -18.67
C CYS A 22 -3.37 9.70 -18.13
N VAL A 23 -3.46 9.83 -16.81
CA VAL A 23 -4.45 10.66 -16.13
C VAL A 23 -3.71 11.66 -15.27
N PHE A 24 -3.88 12.95 -15.51
CA PHE A 24 -3.28 13.99 -14.68
C PHE A 24 -4.01 14.08 -13.34
N LEU A 25 -3.21 14.19 -12.27
CA LEU A 25 -3.67 14.14 -10.89
C LEU A 25 -3.78 15.54 -10.29
N ASP A 26 -4.87 15.78 -9.56
CA ASP A 26 -5.05 17.05 -8.87
C ASP A 26 -4.15 17.11 -7.62
N GLY A 27 -3.47 18.25 -7.45
CA GLY A 27 -2.62 18.50 -6.29
C GLY A 27 -1.31 17.72 -6.25
N MET A 28 -0.97 16.95 -7.29
CA MET A 28 0.31 16.27 -7.43
C MET A 28 1.16 16.94 -8.50
N THR A 29 2.31 17.46 -8.10
CA THR A 29 3.24 18.15 -9.00
C THR A 29 4.66 17.60 -8.86
N ASN A 30 5.46 17.77 -9.90
CA ASN A 30 6.89 17.53 -9.84
C ASN A 30 7.60 18.69 -9.10
N LYS A 31 8.92 18.61 -8.98
CA LYS A 31 9.74 19.65 -8.32
C LYS A 31 9.67 21.01 -8.99
N GLU A 32 9.27 21.05 -10.25
CA GLU A 32 9.16 22.25 -11.09
C GLU A 32 7.74 22.83 -11.07
N GLY A 33 6.80 22.21 -10.33
CA GLY A 33 5.42 22.64 -10.23
C GLY A 33 4.50 22.13 -11.34
N ASN A 34 4.99 21.31 -12.27
CA ASN A 34 4.17 20.73 -13.33
C ASN A 34 3.32 19.57 -12.80
N PRO A 35 2.06 19.42 -13.26
CA PRO A 35 1.20 18.32 -12.86
C PRO A 35 1.85 16.96 -13.14
N LEU A 36 1.77 16.04 -12.18
CA LEU A 36 2.25 14.67 -12.36
C LEU A 36 1.15 13.81 -12.96
N PRO A 37 1.42 13.10 -14.08
CA PRO A 37 0.48 12.13 -14.63
C PRO A 37 0.63 10.77 -13.96
N LEU A 38 -0.50 10.10 -13.74
CA LEU A 38 -0.51 8.65 -13.50
C LEU A 38 -0.49 7.95 -14.87
N ILE A 39 0.63 7.33 -15.20
CA ILE A 39 0.74 6.56 -16.45
C ILE A 39 -0.06 5.26 -16.30
N VAL A 40 -1.04 5.04 -17.15
CA VAL A 40 -1.89 3.84 -17.18
C VAL A 40 -1.58 2.90 -18.35
N GLN A 41 -0.93 3.41 -19.39
CA GLN A 41 -0.35 2.59 -20.45
C GLN A 41 0.92 3.26 -20.96
N LYS A 42 2.00 2.49 -21.03
CA LYS A 42 3.27 2.98 -21.54
C LYS A 42 3.24 3.22 -23.06
N LYS A 43 4.20 3.96 -23.57
CA LYS A 43 4.40 4.23 -24.99
C LYS A 43 4.54 2.97 -25.85
N ASP A 44 5.14 1.91 -25.31
CA ASP A 44 5.27 0.59 -25.94
C ASP A 44 3.99 -0.25 -25.90
N GLY A 45 2.89 0.28 -25.37
CA GLY A 45 1.63 -0.42 -25.18
C GLY A 45 1.58 -1.28 -23.92
N GLY A 46 2.68 -1.39 -23.17
CA GLY A 46 2.76 -2.16 -21.93
C GLY A 46 1.95 -1.53 -20.79
N PHE A 47 1.58 -2.36 -19.82
CA PHE A 47 0.91 -1.93 -18.59
C PHE A 47 1.89 -1.87 -17.43
N ASN A 48 1.52 -1.12 -16.39
CA ASN A 48 2.30 -0.99 -15.16
C ASN A 48 1.44 -1.27 -13.93
N TYR A 49 2.02 -1.12 -12.74
CA TYR A 49 1.32 -1.37 -11.48
C TYR A 49 0.09 -0.48 -11.29
N ALA A 50 0.10 0.76 -11.77
CA ALA A 50 -1.07 1.63 -11.68
C ALA A 50 -2.28 1.03 -12.41
N THR A 51 -2.08 0.44 -13.58
CA THR A 51 -3.17 -0.18 -14.35
C THR A 51 -3.69 -1.45 -13.67
N THR A 52 -2.80 -2.26 -13.10
CA THR A 52 -3.20 -3.48 -12.37
C THR A 52 -3.94 -3.15 -11.09
N ASP A 53 -3.51 -2.13 -10.36
CA ASP A 53 -4.19 -1.69 -9.13
C ASP A 53 -5.55 -1.06 -9.42
N LEU A 54 -5.66 -0.27 -10.48
CA LEU A 54 -6.95 0.26 -10.95
C LEU A 54 -7.91 -0.87 -11.36
N ALA A 55 -7.40 -1.89 -12.05
CA ALA A 55 -8.20 -3.06 -12.40
C ALA A 55 -8.68 -3.83 -11.16
N ALA A 56 -7.80 -3.97 -10.17
CA ALA A 56 -8.11 -4.63 -8.90
C ALA A 56 -9.17 -3.86 -8.11
N ILE A 57 -9.07 -2.53 -8.02
CA ILE A 57 -10.06 -1.70 -7.34
C ILE A 57 -11.42 -1.85 -8.02
N ARG A 58 -11.46 -1.69 -9.36
CA ARG A 58 -12.71 -1.83 -10.13
C ARG A 58 -13.35 -3.20 -9.93
N TYR A 59 -12.56 -4.29 -9.94
CA TYR A 59 -13.05 -5.64 -9.72
C TYR A 59 -13.60 -5.80 -8.29
N ARG A 60 -12.85 -5.38 -7.28
CA ARG A 60 -13.22 -5.59 -5.87
C ARG A 60 -14.51 -4.87 -5.47
N PHE A 61 -14.77 -3.68 -6.01
CA PHE A 61 -16.02 -2.96 -5.75
C PHE A 61 -17.19 -3.36 -6.66
N ASN A 62 -16.93 -4.08 -7.75
CA ASN A 62 -18.02 -4.60 -8.57
C ASN A 62 -18.84 -5.63 -7.78
N LYS A 63 -20.18 -5.65 -8.10
CA LYS A 63 -21.10 -6.64 -7.54
C LYS A 63 -20.86 -8.02 -8.14
N GLU A 64 -21.19 -9.04 -7.36
CA GLU A 64 -21.19 -10.41 -7.85
C GLU A 64 -22.16 -10.58 -9.06
N PRO A 65 -21.86 -11.45 -10.02
CA PRO A 65 -20.69 -12.36 -10.08
C PRO A 65 -19.45 -11.72 -10.71
N ASN A 66 -19.45 -10.42 -11.00
CA ASN A 66 -18.39 -9.73 -11.73
C ASN A 66 -17.32 -9.09 -10.84
N GLY A 67 -17.40 -9.26 -9.54
CA GLY A 67 -16.45 -8.73 -8.57
C GLY A 67 -16.72 -9.25 -7.16
N ASP A 68 -15.97 -8.69 -6.19
CA ASP A 68 -15.99 -9.15 -4.79
C ASP A 68 -17.08 -8.46 -3.95
N ASN A 69 -17.77 -7.46 -4.50
CA ASN A 69 -18.75 -6.64 -3.78
C ASN A 69 -18.21 -6.07 -2.46
N ALA A 70 -16.94 -5.68 -2.45
CA ALA A 70 -16.28 -5.15 -1.26
C ALA A 70 -16.91 -3.80 -0.85
N THR A 71 -17.06 -3.57 0.44
CA THR A 71 -17.47 -2.26 0.98
C THR A 71 -16.27 -1.48 1.49
N ARG A 72 -15.15 -2.16 1.74
CA ARG A 72 -13.91 -1.55 2.21
C ARG A 72 -12.69 -2.30 1.69
N ILE A 73 -11.69 -1.54 1.19
CA ILE A 73 -10.41 -2.07 0.76
C ILE A 73 -9.30 -1.36 1.54
N ILE A 74 -8.38 -2.12 2.12
CA ILE A 74 -7.23 -1.60 2.85
C ILE A 74 -5.95 -2.11 2.18
N TYR A 75 -5.12 -1.18 1.71
CA TYR A 75 -3.79 -1.47 1.19
C TYR A 75 -2.75 -1.24 2.28
N VAL A 76 -2.06 -2.30 2.67
CA VAL A 76 -0.98 -2.22 3.68
C VAL A 76 0.35 -2.38 2.96
N THR A 77 1.10 -1.31 2.81
CA THR A 77 2.39 -1.30 2.11
C THR A 77 3.39 -0.35 2.79
N ASP A 78 4.64 -0.33 2.33
CA ASP A 78 5.60 0.63 2.83
C ASP A 78 5.23 2.08 2.46
N HIS A 79 5.65 3.03 3.30
CA HIS A 79 5.33 4.45 3.13
C HIS A 79 5.79 5.03 1.77
N GLY A 80 6.82 4.45 1.16
CA GLY A 80 7.32 4.89 -0.15
C GLY A 80 6.29 4.75 -1.28
N GLN A 81 5.24 3.94 -1.08
CA GLN A 81 4.16 3.75 -2.06
C GLN A 81 2.97 4.70 -1.85
N ALA A 82 3.02 5.61 -0.88
CA ALA A 82 1.90 6.51 -0.56
C ALA A 82 1.44 7.34 -1.78
N ASN A 83 2.36 7.93 -2.52
CA ASN A 83 2.03 8.73 -3.71
C ASN A 83 1.38 7.88 -4.81
N HIS A 84 1.84 6.63 -4.99
CA HIS A 84 1.23 5.71 -5.93
C HIS A 84 -0.24 5.45 -5.60
N PHE A 85 -0.55 5.08 -4.35
CA PHE A 85 -1.93 4.82 -3.94
C PHE A 85 -2.80 6.08 -3.94
N THR A 86 -2.24 7.24 -3.58
CA THR A 86 -2.95 8.52 -3.71
C THR A 86 -3.41 8.75 -5.15
N GLY A 87 -2.52 8.54 -6.13
CA GLY A 87 -2.86 8.68 -7.55
C GLY A 87 -3.88 7.65 -8.02
N VAL A 88 -3.67 6.38 -7.67
CA VAL A 88 -4.60 5.28 -8.04
C VAL A 88 -5.99 5.53 -7.49
N PHE A 89 -6.11 5.93 -6.22
CA PHE A 89 -7.40 6.21 -5.59
C PHE A 89 -8.09 7.43 -6.21
N GLN A 90 -7.34 8.47 -6.55
CA GLN A 90 -7.87 9.65 -7.22
C GLN A 90 -8.47 9.28 -8.59
N VAL A 91 -7.74 8.50 -9.40
CA VAL A 91 -8.24 8.03 -10.70
C VAL A 91 -9.46 7.13 -10.54
N ALA A 92 -9.44 6.18 -9.61
CA ALA A 92 -10.57 5.27 -9.36
C ALA A 92 -11.83 6.03 -8.92
N LYS A 93 -11.71 7.07 -8.09
CA LYS A 93 -12.82 7.96 -7.72
C LYS A 93 -13.35 8.75 -8.91
N ARG A 94 -12.48 9.38 -9.70
CA ARG A 94 -12.87 10.11 -10.92
C ARG A 94 -13.54 9.21 -11.96
N ALA A 95 -13.16 7.94 -11.99
CA ALA A 95 -13.77 6.93 -12.84
C ALA A 95 -15.10 6.38 -12.30
N ASN A 96 -15.54 6.80 -11.12
CA ASN A 96 -16.73 6.27 -10.42
C ASN A 96 -16.66 4.75 -10.22
N TRP A 97 -15.45 4.22 -9.94
CA TRP A 97 -15.25 2.80 -9.61
C TRP A 97 -15.36 2.51 -8.12
N ILE A 98 -15.31 3.55 -7.28
CA ILE A 98 -15.51 3.46 -5.84
C ILE A 98 -16.90 3.99 -5.53
N PRO A 99 -17.86 3.16 -5.08
CA PRO A 99 -19.17 3.61 -4.66
C PRO A 99 -19.10 4.61 -3.50
N GLU A 100 -20.10 5.48 -3.36
CA GLU A 100 -20.11 6.56 -2.34
C GLU A 100 -20.11 6.03 -0.91
N ASP A 101 -20.71 4.87 -0.69
CA ASP A 101 -20.81 4.17 0.60
C ASP A 101 -19.61 3.23 0.87
N CYS A 102 -18.61 3.22 -0.01
CA CYS A 102 -17.44 2.35 0.10
C CYS A 102 -16.16 3.13 0.39
N GLU A 103 -15.20 2.45 1.03
CA GLU A 103 -13.94 3.03 1.45
C GLU A 103 -12.74 2.34 0.80
N VAL A 104 -11.74 3.13 0.41
CA VAL A 104 -10.41 2.65 0.06
C VAL A 104 -9.36 3.42 0.84
N ASN A 105 -8.49 2.71 1.53
CA ASN A 105 -7.50 3.29 2.44
C ASN A 105 -6.11 2.71 2.16
N HIS A 106 -5.08 3.55 2.25
CA HIS A 106 -3.70 3.13 2.35
C HIS A 106 -3.23 3.26 3.79
N VAL A 107 -2.78 2.16 4.37
CA VAL A 107 -2.19 2.10 5.72
C VAL A 107 -0.70 1.85 5.53
N PRO A 108 0.14 2.91 5.56
CA PRO A 108 1.56 2.76 5.36
C PRO A 108 2.25 2.24 6.62
N PHE A 109 3.24 1.37 6.44
CA PHE A 109 4.19 1.04 7.49
C PHE A 109 5.57 1.63 7.19
N GLY A 110 6.37 1.84 8.25
CA GLY A 110 7.73 2.34 8.16
C GLY A 110 8.68 1.32 7.53
N LEU A 111 9.80 1.81 7.03
CA LEU A 111 10.82 0.92 6.48
C LEU A 111 11.41 0.08 7.60
N VAL A 112 11.50 -1.24 7.38
CA VAL A 112 12.26 -2.12 8.25
C VAL A 112 13.75 -1.81 8.05
N GLN A 113 14.39 -1.39 9.14
CA GLN A 113 15.78 -0.98 9.16
C GLN A 113 16.64 -2.03 9.86
N GLY A 114 17.87 -2.20 9.39
CA GLY A 114 18.90 -2.96 10.09
C GLY A 114 19.41 -2.20 11.32
N ILE A 115 20.30 -2.85 12.06
CA ILE A 115 20.96 -2.24 13.24
C ILE A 115 21.74 -0.97 12.85
N ASP A 116 22.16 -0.88 11.60
CA ASP A 116 22.84 0.29 11.02
C ASP A 116 21.90 1.45 10.64
N GLY A 117 20.60 1.33 10.93
CA GLY A 117 19.57 2.32 10.60
C GLY A 117 19.26 2.41 9.10
N LYS A 118 19.85 1.58 8.25
CA LYS A 118 19.59 1.58 6.82
C LYS A 118 18.46 0.63 6.48
N LYS A 119 17.74 0.95 5.39
CA LYS A 119 16.72 0.04 4.83
C LYS A 119 17.33 -1.34 4.63
N LEU A 120 16.71 -2.36 5.20
CA LEU A 120 17.07 -3.75 4.94
C LEU A 120 16.96 -3.99 3.44
N LYS A 121 18.11 -4.09 2.77
CA LYS A 121 18.18 -4.48 1.37
C LYS A 121 18.31 -5.99 1.33
N THR A 122 17.47 -6.63 0.54
CA THR A 122 17.68 -8.01 0.11
C THR A 122 18.95 -8.05 -0.75
N ARG A 123 20.12 -8.20 -0.10
CA ARG A 123 21.37 -8.48 -0.81
C ARG A 123 21.65 -9.97 -0.72
N GLU A 124 21.87 -10.57 -1.88
CA GLU A 124 22.54 -11.85 -2.07
C GLU A 124 22.16 -12.97 -1.09
N GLY A 125 20.94 -13.50 -1.23
CA GLY A 125 20.58 -14.81 -0.68
C GLY A 125 20.04 -14.86 0.74
N GLU A 126 20.19 -13.84 1.58
CA GLU A 126 19.59 -13.78 2.92
C GLU A 126 18.37 -12.86 2.96
N THR A 127 17.24 -13.41 2.59
CA THR A 127 15.95 -12.75 2.81
C THR A 127 15.55 -12.95 4.26
N ILE A 128 15.53 -11.88 5.07
CA ILE A 128 14.96 -11.93 6.42
C ILE A 128 13.48 -12.27 6.28
N ARG A 129 13.09 -13.43 6.79
CA ARG A 129 11.68 -13.88 6.70
C ARG A 129 10.83 -13.07 7.67
N LEU A 130 9.60 -12.72 7.27
CA LEU A 130 8.65 -12.03 8.13
C LEU A 130 8.48 -12.74 9.48
N LYS A 131 8.45 -14.07 9.49
CA LYS A 131 8.38 -14.86 10.71
C LYS A 131 9.52 -14.57 11.69
N ASP A 132 10.73 -14.38 11.18
CA ASP A 132 11.90 -14.13 12.02
C ASP A 132 11.84 -12.72 12.63
N LEU A 133 11.35 -11.72 11.86
CA LEU A 133 11.10 -10.36 12.35
C LEU A 133 10.03 -10.34 13.46
N LEU A 134 8.92 -11.06 13.25
CA LEU A 134 7.85 -11.15 14.27
C LEU A 134 8.35 -11.85 15.54
N SER A 135 9.12 -12.93 15.40
CA SER A 135 9.69 -13.64 16.56
C SER A 135 10.65 -12.76 17.34
N GLU A 136 11.51 -11.99 16.65
CA GLU A 136 12.42 -11.04 17.29
C GLU A 136 11.68 -9.90 17.99
N ALA A 137 10.60 -9.37 17.37
CA ALA A 137 9.76 -8.34 17.98
C ALA A 137 9.15 -8.81 19.31
N VAL A 138 8.58 -10.02 19.32
CA VAL A 138 8.02 -10.64 20.54
C VAL A 138 9.10 -10.84 21.61
N LYS A 139 10.28 -11.34 21.20
CA LYS A 139 11.41 -11.53 22.12
C LYS A 139 11.83 -10.22 22.77
N ARG A 140 12.03 -9.16 21.98
CA ARG A 140 12.42 -7.83 22.50
C ARG A 140 11.35 -7.24 23.41
N ALA A 141 10.07 -7.33 23.03
CA ALA A 141 8.98 -6.87 23.87
C ALA A 141 8.96 -7.59 25.23
N LYS A 142 9.21 -8.91 25.24
CA LYS A 142 9.32 -9.69 26.48
C LYS A 142 10.52 -9.23 27.33
N GLU A 143 11.69 -9.07 26.74
CA GLU A 143 12.89 -8.61 27.45
C GLU A 143 12.70 -7.21 28.09
N ASP A 144 12.09 -6.28 27.34
CA ASP A 144 11.79 -4.94 27.84
C ASP A 144 10.74 -4.94 28.94
N LEU A 145 9.74 -5.80 28.85
CA LEU A 145 8.74 -5.98 29.89
C LEU A 145 9.37 -6.50 31.16
N LEU A 146 10.20 -7.55 31.08
CA LEU A 146 10.88 -8.12 32.24
C LEU A 146 11.78 -7.10 32.94
N LYS A 147 12.58 -6.32 32.18
CA LYS A 147 13.41 -5.24 32.74
C LYS A 147 12.56 -4.19 33.48
N ARG A 148 11.39 -3.81 32.93
CA ARG A 148 10.48 -2.87 33.62
C ARG A 148 9.90 -3.44 34.89
N LEU A 149 9.48 -4.71 34.89
CA LEU A 149 8.94 -5.39 36.06
C LEU A 149 10.00 -5.51 37.17
N GLU A 150 11.25 -5.84 36.82
CA GLU A 150 12.36 -5.85 37.77
C GLU A 150 12.60 -4.46 38.40
N HIS A 151 12.62 -3.43 37.58
CA HIS A 151 12.83 -2.04 38.02
C HIS A 151 11.70 -1.54 38.94
N GLU A 152 10.47 -1.94 38.66
CA GLU A 152 9.28 -1.59 39.47
C GLU A 152 9.08 -2.53 40.66
N SER A 153 9.94 -3.54 40.85
CA SER A 153 9.78 -4.60 41.86
C SER A 153 8.42 -5.31 41.79
N ARG A 154 7.91 -5.48 40.59
CA ARG A 154 6.63 -6.15 40.32
C ARG A 154 6.89 -7.58 39.84
N PHE A 155 6.08 -8.49 40.32
CA PHE A 155 6.09 -9.90 39.92
C PHE A 155 4.75 -10.22 39.26
N GLU A 156 4.80 -10.57 37.99
CA GLU A 156 3.64 -10.95 37.20
C GLU A 156 3.73 -12.43 36.80
N THR A 157 2.58 -13.03 36.49
CA THR A 157 2.55 -14.42 36.06
C THR A 157 3.18 -14.60 34.66
N ASP A 158 3.71 -15.79 34.39
CA ASP A 158 4.25 -16.13 33.07
C ASP A 158 3.19 -15.96 31.95
N GLU A 159 1.93 -16.22 32.27
CA GLU A 159 0.81 -16.02 31.34
C GLU A 159 0.62 -14.53 31.00
N PHE A 160 0.70 -13.65 31.99
CA PHE A 160 0.61 -12.20 31.78
C PHE A 160 1.75 -11.71 30.89
N ILE A 161 3.01 -12.13 31.19
CA ILE A 161 4.20 -11.78 30.44
C ILE A 161 4.07 -12.23 28.99
N LEU A 162 3.63 -13.47 28.77
CA LEU A 162 3.45 -14.04 27.44
C LEU A 162 2.39 -13.30 26.63
N ASN A 163 1.24 -12.98 27.22
CA ASN A 163 0.15 -12.29 26.54
C ASN A 163 0.46 -10.83 26.25
N THR A 164 1.16 -10.14 27.16
CA THR A 164 1.53 -8.72 26.99
C THR A 164 2.69 -8.52 26.00
N SER A 165 3.55 -9.51 25.78
CA SER A 165 4.65 -9.46 24.82
C SER A 165 4.25 -9.89 23.39
N ARG A 166 3.02 -10.36 23.20
CA ARG A 166 2.49 -10.64 21.86
C ARG A 166 2.04 -9.33 21.21
N VAL A 167 2.61 -9.03 20.06
CA VAL A 167 2.27 -7.91 19.19
C VAL A 167 1.36 -8.40 18.07
#